data_7655541b19c6fa84b995ec0fcffbbaf6
#
_entry.id   7655541b19c6fa84b995ec0fcffbbaf6
#
_cell.length_a   1.000
_cell.length_b   1.000
_cell.length_c   1.000
_cell.angle_alpha   90.00
_cell.angle_beta   90.00
_cell.angle_gamma   90.00
#
_symmetry.space_group_name_H-M   'P 1'
#
loop_
_entity.id
_entity.type
_entity.pdbx_description
1 polymer ?
#
loop_
_entity_poly.entity_id
_entity_poly.type
_entity_poly.pdbx_seq_one_letter_code
_entity_poly.pdbx_strand_id
1 'polypeptide(L)'
;DRTTYFALPVNEQGPVRDFVKGDIRGDVDNWSPWSVPITIDSTGAIETPVSLQSPRGFLQFRVAFSGDADNVIRIDSLEIDHFPGLVTDAVGELALASDPRPETGIPEVAGGVDTSFVLDIRTDFVGANLPGYRGMRVTSFPAPVFEHLLVGDPLQPLADAQVLPTDDGFDVFFDPVTAANNQPLRVSFKMRLLEHNT
;
A
#
# COMPACT_ATOMS: atom_id res chain seq x y z
N ASP A 1 19.21 19.96 -16.58
CA ASP A 1 18.39 18.78 -16.26
C ASP A 1 18.83 17.65 -17.18
N ARG A 2 18.88 16.42 -16.66
CA ARG A 2 19.32 15.24 -17.38
C ARG A 2 18.45 14.95 -18.61
N THR A 3 17.17 15.13 -18.49
CA THR A 3 16.19 14.94 -19.57
C THR A 3 16.44 15.95 -20.71
N THR A 4 16.66 17.20 -20.36
CA THR A 4 16.96 18.26 -21.33
C THR A 4 18.27 18.00 -22.06
N TYR A 5 19.28 17.52 -21.33
CA TYR A 5 20.57 17.16 -21.93
C TYR A 5 20.48 16.04 -22.96
N PHE A 6 19.79 14.95 -22.62
CA PHE A 6 19.65 13.83 -23.54
C PHE A 6 18.67 14.10 -24.70
N ALA A 7 17.88 15.16 -24.61
CA ALA A 7 17.05 15.65 -25.71
C ALA A 7 17.84 16.49 -26.73
N LEU A 8 19.05 16.95 -26.36
CA LEU A 8 19.91 17.68 -27.29
C LEU A 8 20.50 16.74 -28.35
N PRO A 9 20.78 17.24 -29.58
CA PRO A 9 21.58 16.52 -30.57
C PRO A 9 22.94 16.14 -29.98
N VAL A 10 23.46 14.98 -30.36
CA VAL A 10 24.71 14.43 -29.78
C VAL A 10 25.91 15.39 -29.93
N ASN A 11 25.95 16.19 -30.99
CA ASN A 11 26.99 17.21 -31.22
C ASN A 11 26.85 18.44 -30.31
N GLU A 12 25.73 18.62 -29.65
CA GLU A 12 25.44 19.72 -28.69
C GLU A 12 25.55 19.24 -27.24
N GLN A 13 25.68 17.95 -27.01
CA GLN A 13 25.87 17.37 -25.69
C GLN A 13 27.33 17.59 -25.25
N GLY A 14 27.54 18.49 -24.29
CA GLY A 14 28.85 18.66 -23.68
C GLY A 14 29.24 17.46 -22.81
N PRO A 15 30.52 17.40 -22.35
CA PRO A 15 30.97 16.31 -21.48
C PRO A 15 30.15 16.24 -20.20
N VAL A 16 29.77 15.03 -19.78
CA VAL A 16 28.97 14.79 -18.54
C VAL A 16 29.64 15.39 -17.30
N ARG A 17 30.98 15.53 -17.29
CA ARG A 17 31.75 16.17 -16.21
C ARG A 17 31.43 17.66 -16.03
N ASP A 18 30.94 18.32 -17.07
CA ASP A 18 30.66 19.76 -17.08
C ASP A 18 29.20 20.06 -16.64
N PHE A 19 28.45 19.03 -16.24
CA PHE A 19 27.13 19.26 -15.66
C PHE A 19 27.23 20.06 -14.38
N VAL A 20 26.57 21.20 -14.38
CA VAL A 20 26.20 21.87 -13.14
C VAL A 20 25.13 21.00 -12.49
N LYS A 21 25.49 20.33 -11.40
CA LYS A 21 24.53 19.58 -10.60
C LYS A 21 23.48 20.57 -10.08
N GLY A 22 22.25 20.40 -10.53
CA GLY A 22 21.13 21.08 -9.92
C GLY A 22 20.94 20.59 -8.48
N ASP A 23 20.12 21.30 -7.72
CA ASP A 23 19.74 20.90 -6.37
C ASP A 23 19.16 19.48 -6.38
N ILE A 24 19.59 18.66 -5.43
CA ILE A 24 19.00 17.36 -5.19
C ILE A 24 17.63 17.63 -4.57
N ARG A 25 16.58 17.47 -5.35
CA ARG A 25 15.21 17.53 -4.86
C ARG A 25 14.72 16.14 -4.55
N GLY A 26 14.07 16.00 -3.39
CA GLY A 26 13.34 14.77 -3.09
C GLY A 26 12.16 14.62 -4.07
N ASP A 27 12.03 13.47 -4.67
CA ASP A 27 10.89 13.11 -5.52
C ASP A 27 9.75 12.62 -4.61
N VAL A 28 9.07 13.56 -3.98
CA VAL A 28 8.00 13.29 -3.00
C VAL A 28 6.75 12.71 -3.65
N ASP A 29 6.60 12.86 -4.96
CA ASP A 29 5.45 12.35 -5.70
C ASP A 29 5.56 10.84 -5.96
N ASN A 30 6.79 10.33 -6.09
CA ASN A 30 7.07 8.93 -6.42
C ASN A 30 7.70 8.13 -5.26
N TRP A 31 8.18 8.79 -4.23
CA TRP A 31 8.80 8.14 -3.07
C TRP A 31 8.03 8.42 -1.79
N SER A 32 7.79 7.38 -1.02
CA SER A 32 7.31 7.55 0.35
C SER A 32 8.39 8.23 1.21
N PRO A 33 8.01 8.88 2.31
CA PRO A 33 8.98 9.31 3.32
C PRO A 33 9.84 8.14 3.80
N TRP A 34 11.03 8.46 4.33
CA TRP A 34 11.87 7.45 4.99
C TRP A 34 11.11 6.81 6.16
N SER A 35 11.30 5.50 6.32
CA SER A 35 10.87 4.83 7.55
C SER A 35 11.63 5.36 8.78
N VAL A 36 11.11 5.04 9.95
CA VAL A 36 11.86 5.30 11.18
C VAL A 36 13.21 4.56 11.11
N PRO A 37 14.32 5.19 11.51
CA PRO A 37 15.63 4.55 11.54
C PRO A 37 15.62 3.29 12.41
N ILE A 38 16.23 2.24 11.91
CA ILE A 38 16.50 1.02 12.68
C ILE A 38 17.90 1.16 13.25
N THR A 39 18.00 1.22 14.58
CA THR A 39 19.30 1.28 15.25
C THR A 39 19.83 -0.13 15.44
N ILE A 40 21.07 -0.36 15.02
CA ILE A 40 21.79 -1.60 15.19
C ILE A 40 22.91 -1.31 16.20
N ASP A 41 22.75 -1.79 17.42
CA ASP A 41 23.66 -1.56 18.56
C ASP A 41 24.27 -2.84 19.13
N SER A 42 24.03 -3.97 18.48
CA SER A 42 24.49 -5.28 18.90
C SER A 42 25.22 -6.03 17.80
N THR A 43 25.99 -7.04 18.20
CA THR A 43 26.64 -7.98 17.28
C THR A 43 25.72 -9.16 16.97
N GLY A 44 25.70 -9.62 15.72
CA GLY A 44 24.93 -10.75 15.24
C GLY A 44 23.90 -10.37 14.19
N ALA A 45 23.12 -11.33 13.75
CA ALA A 45 22.04 -11.10 12.81
C ALA A 45 20.84 -10.43 13.52
N ILE A 46 20.34 -9.36 12.92
CA ILE A 46 19.15 -8.66 13.40
C ILE A 46 18.11 -8.74 12.29
N GLU A 47 16.97 -9.32 12.60
CA GLU A 47 15.81 -9.31 11.74
C GLU A 47 14.83 -8.23 12.21
N THR A 48 14.43 -7.36 11.31
CA THR A 48 13.48 -6.29 11.61
C THR A 48 12.46 -6.17 10.49
N PRO A 49 11.17 -6.26 10.81
CA PRO A 49 10.15 -6.00 9.81
C PRO A 49 10.23 -4.55 9.34
N VAL A 50 10.33 -4.36 8.03
CA VAL A 50 10.33 -3.04 7.43
C VAL A 50 8.89 -2.68 7.04
N SER A 51 8.30 -1.74 7.79
CA SER A 51 6.97 -1.24 7.49
C SER A 51 7.04 -0.23 6.34
N LEU A 52 6.91 -0.71 5.12
CA LEU A 52 6.84 0.12 3.93
C LEU A 52 5.45 0.02 3.32
N GLN A 53 5.00 1.12 2.74
CA GLN A 53 3.79 1.09 1.93
C GLN A 53 4.02 0.18 0.73
N SER A 54 3.22 -0.86 0.60
CA SER A 54 3.30 -1.86 -0.47
C SER A 54 2.04 -1.77 -1.37
N PRO A 55 2.11 -2.12 -2.66
CA PRO A 55 3.29 -2.60 -3.40
C PRO A 55 4.22 -1.47 -3.85
N ARG A 56 5.51 -1.77 -4.03
CA ARG A 56 6.52 -0.85 -4.54
C ARG A 56 7.44 -1.54 -5.53
N GLY A 57 7.75 -0.85 -6.63
CA GLY A 57 8.68 -1.35 -7.65
C GLY A 57 10.15 -1.09 -7.31
N PHE A 58 10.42 -0.18 -6.37
CA PHE A 58 11.76 0.23 -6.00
C PHE A 58 11.88 0.41 -4.50
N LEU A 59 13.04 0.02 -3.97
CA LEU A 59 13.43 0.19 -2.59
C LEU A 59 14.73 1.00 -2.54
N GLN A 60 14.81 1.98 -1.65
CA GLN A 60 16.02 2.69 -1.33
C GLN A 60 16.34 2.48 0.15
N PHE A 61 17.59 2.15 0.47
CA PHE A 61 18.06 2.10 1.83
C PHE A 61 19.25 3.02 2.05
N ARG A 62 19.39 3.48 3.28
CA ARG A 62 20.48 4.36 3.71
C ARG A 62 21.09 3.79 4.98
N VAL A 63 22.40 3.64 4.97
CA VAL A 63 23.15 3.23 6.18
C VAL A 63 23.94 4.42 6.67
N ALA A 64 23.84 4.72 7.95
CA ALA A 64 24.64 5.72 8.61
C ALA A 64 25.45 5.04 9.72
N PHE A 65 26.75 5.20 9.68
CA PHE A 65 27.66 4.71 10.72
C PHE A 65 27.99 5.86 11.67
N SER A 66 27.88 5.59 12.97
CA SER A 66 28.44 6.46 13.98
C SER A 66 29.34 5.62 14.88
N GLY A 67 30.53 6.07 15.14
CA GLY A 67 31.52 5.38 15.98
C GLY A 67 32.58 6.33 16.45
N ASP A 68 33.42 5.88 17.32
CA ASP A 68 34.62 6.56 17.79
C ASP A 68 35.88 5.89 17.26
N ALA A 69 37.05 6.41 17.65
CA ALA A 69 38.34 5.90 17.16
C ALA A 69 38.65 4.46 17.59
N ASP A 70 38.00 3.95 18.64
CA ASP A 70 38.27 2.66 19.22
C ASP A 70 37.24 1.60 18.80
N ASN A 71 36.13 2.00 18.19
CA ASN A 71 35.04 1.11 17.80
C ASN A 71 34.80 1.15 16.29
N VAL A 72 35.00 0.02 15.64
CA VAL A 72 34.75 -0.17 14.22
C VAL A 72 33.49 -0.99 14.01
N ILE A 73 32.58 -0.46 13.22
CA ILE A 73 31.37 -1.17 12.82
C ILE A 73 31.60 -1.76 11.44
N ARG A 74 31.26 -3.03 11.30
CA ARG A 74 31.29 -3.76 10.02
C ARG A 74 29.94 -4.41 9.77
N ILE A 75 29.41 -4.22 8.59
CA ILE A 75 28.23 -4.96 8.10
C ILE A 75 28.76 -6.03 7.15
N ASP A 76 28.51 -7.29 7.48
CA ASP A 76 28.96 -8.42 6.67
C ASP A 76 27.95 -8.74 5.54
N SER A 77 26.65 -8.62 5.83
CA SER A 77 25.60 -8.81 4.83
C SER A 77 24.39 -7.93 5.14
N LEU A 78 23.66 -7.58 4.12
CA LEU A 78 22.32 -6.99 4.19
C LEU A 78 21.43 -7.85 3.31
N GLU A 79 20.43 -8.47 3.91
CA GLU A 79 19.44 -9.28 3.21
C GLU A 79 18.09 -8.60 3.30
N ILE A 80 17.35 -8.60 2.21
CA ILE A 80 16.01 -8.02 2.13
C ILE A 80 15.08 -9.08 1.55
N ASP A 81 14.23 -9.61 2.41
CA ASP A 81 13.19 -10.52 1.97
C ASP A 81 12.05 -9.73 1.35
N HIS A 82 11.64 -10.11 0.17
CA HIS A 82 10.52 -9.52 -0.52
C HIS A 82 9.62 -10.60 -1.11
N PHE A 83 8.32 -10.31 -1.13
CA PHE A 83 7.34 -11.17 -1.77
C PHE A 83 6.90 -10.54 -3.10
N PRO A 84 6.61 -11.35 -4.12
CA PRO A 84 5.96 -10.84 -5.32
C PRO A 84 4.61 -10.22 -4.97
N GLY A 85 4.13 -9.31 -5.79
CA GLY A 85 2.78 -8.78 -5.64
C GLY A 85 1.74 -9.90 -5.65
N LEU A 86 0.67 -9.75 -4.89
CA LEU A 86 -0.43 -10.71 -4.85
C LEU A 86 -1.24 -10.67 -6.15
N VAL A 87 -1.36 -9.48 -6.73
CA VAL A 87 -2.08 -9.15 -7.95
C VAL A 87 -1.25 -8.16 -8.77
N THR A 88 -1.58 -7.97 -10.04
CA THR A 88 -0.91 -6.95 -10.87
C THR A 88 -1.39 -5.55 -10.52
N ASP A 89 -2.70 -5.41 -10.36
CA ASP A 89 -3.35 -4.17 -9.99
C ASP A 89 -4.58 -4.43 -9.13
N ALA A 90 -4.93 -3.47 -8.29
CA ALA A 90 -6.11 -3.51 -7.45
C ALA A 90 -6.76 -2.13 -7.39
N VAL A 91 -8.01 -2.07 -7.75
CA VAL A 91 -8.82 -0.84 -7.65
C VAL A 91 -9.87 -1.04 -6.57
N GLY A 92 -9.94 -0.10 -5.64
CA GLY A 92 -10.95 -0.04 -4.59
C GLY A 92 -11.80 1.22 -4.73
N GLU A 93 -13.11 1.08 -4.61
CA GLU A 93 -14.06 2.19 -4.60
C GLU A 93 -14.92 2.12 -3.33
N LEU A 94 -14.90 3.22 -2.57
CA LEU A 94 -15.69 3.35 -1.33
C LEU A 94 -16.93 4.18 -1.61
N ALA A 95 -18.10 3.66 -1.22
CA ALA A 95 -19.37 4.35 -1.37
C ALA A 95 -20.28 4.12 -0.16
N LEU A 96 -21.39 4.86 -0.08
CA LEU A 96 -22.46 4.57 0.87
C LEU A 96 -23.19 3.29 0.48
N ALA A 97 -23.55 2.46 1.46
CA ALA A 97 -24.35 1.27 1.20
C ALA A 97 -25.73 1.60 0.61
N SER A 98 -26.28 2.77 0.93
CA SER A 98 -27.54 3.29 0.38
C SER A 98 -27.42 3.78 -1.06
N ASP A 99 -26.22 4.13 -1.52
CA ASP A 99 -25.92 4.59 -2.88
C ASP A 99 -24.55 4.05 -3.30
N PRO A 100 -24.47 2.77 -3.66
CA PRO A 100 -23.19 2.11 -3.96
C PRO A 100 -22.60 2.49 -5.33
N ARG A 101 -23.32 3.29 -6.12
CA ARG A 101 -22.87 3.80 -7.42
C ARG A 101 -23.38 5.22 -7.62
N PRO A 102 -22.83 6.19 -6.89
CA PRO A 102 -23.28 7.57 -7.01
C PRO A 102 -23.05 8.08 -8.43
N GLU A 103 -24.09 8.59 -9.05
CA GLU A 103 -23.98 9.13 -10.43
C GLU A 103 -23.29 10.48 -10.46
N THR A 104 -23.42 11.26 -9.40
CA THR A 104 -22.84 12.60 -9.32
C THR A 104 -22.48 12.96 -7.87
N GLY A 105 -21.43 13.74 -7.72
CA GLY A 105 -21.08 14.40 -6.47
C GLY A 105 -20.30 13.53 -5.48
N ILE A 106 -19.98 14.14 -4.35
CA ILE A 106 -19.40 13.49 -3.18
C ILE A 106 -20.56 13.26 -2.20
N PRO A 107 -20.82 12.02 -1.77
CA PRO A 107 -21.89 11.75 -0.82
C PRO A 107 -21.61 12.45 0.52
N GLU A 108 -22.61 13.12 1.08
CA GLU A 108 -22.52 13.72 2.38
C GLU A 108 -22.91 12.70 3.46
N VAL A 109 -22.13 12.64 4.51
CA VAL A 109 -22.34 11.76 5.65
C VAL A 109 -22.42 12.59 6.91
N ALA A 110 -23.46 12.37 7.72
CA ALA A 110 -23.58 13.05 9.00
C ALA A 110 -22.48 12.58 9.97
N GLY A 111 -21.72 13.53 10.53
CA GLY A 111 -20.72 13.24 11.55
C GLY A 111 -21.32 12.64 12.82
N GLY A 112 -20.62 11.72 13.45
CA GLY A 112 -21.04 11.08 14.70
C GLY A 112 -22.17 10.06 14.58
N VAL A 113 -22.64 9.74 13.37
CA VAL A 113 -23.71 8.78 13.10
C VAL A 113 -23.10 7.50 12.51
N ASP A 114 -23.59 6.35 13.00
CA ASP A 114 -23.21 5.05 12.45
C ASP A 114 -23.79 4.90 11.03
N THR A 115 -22.91 4.77 10.06
CA THR A 115 -23.25 4.74 8.64
C THR A 115 -22.66 3.48 8.01
N SER A 116 -23.47 2.80 7.17
CA SER A 116 -22.99 1.64 6.41
C SER A 116 -22.35 2.07 5.10
N PHE A 117 -21.18 1.53 4.84
CA PHE A 117 -20.37 1.72 3.64
C PHE A 117 -20.19 0.42 2.89
N VAL A 118 -19.88 0.53 1.62
CA VAL A 118 -19.43 -0.56 0.77
C VAL A 118 -18.07 -0.22 0.16
N LEU A 119 -17.18 -1.18 0.15
CA LEU A 119 -15.90 -1.12 -0.56
C LEU A 119 -15.93 -2.16 -1.66
N ASP A 120 -16.02 -1.69 -2.91
CA ASP A 120 -15.91 -2.52 -4.10
C ASP A 120 -14.44 -2.68 -4.47
N ILE A 121 -14.02 -3.93 -4.70
CA ILE A 121 -12.64 -4.27 -5.03
C ILE A 121 -12.63 -5.07 -6.32
N ARG A 122 -11.79 -4.63 -7.25
CA ARG A 122 -11.47 -5.33 -8.49
C ARG A 122 -9.96 -5.49 -8.60
N THR A 123 -9.55 -6.65 -9.04
CA THR A 123 -8.13 -6.97 -9.18
C THR A 123 -7.83 -7.47 -10.58
N ASP A 124 -6.62 -7.18 -11.05
CA ASP A 124 -6.11 -7.68 -12.32
C ASP A 124 -4.91 -8.59 -12.08
N PHE A 125 -4.84 -9.61 -12.94
CA PHE A 125 -3.77 -10.60 -12.97
C PHE A 125 -3.17 -10.63 -14.36
N VAL A 126 -2.13 -9.82 -14.60
CA VAL A 126 -1.41 -9.79 -15.87
C VAL A 126 -0.07 -10.51 -15.67
N GLY A 127 0.14 -11.58 -16.40
CA GLY A 127 1.33 -12.41 -16.29
C GLY A 127 1.12 -13.72 -15.51
N ALA A 128 2.11 -14.59 -15.58
CA ALA A 128 2.04 -15.90 -14.93
C ALA A 128 2.49 -15.80 -13.46
N ASN A 129 1.87 -16.62 -12.62
CA ASN A 129 2.31 -16.97 -11.27
C ASN A 129 2.11 -15.93 -10.16
N LEU A 130 1.13 -15.04 -10.28
CA LEU A 130 0.72 -14.24 -9.12
C LEU A 130 -0.10 -15.13 -8.17
N PRO A 131 0.24 -15.16 -6.87
CA PRO A 131 -0.39 -16.08 -5.92
C PRO A 131 -1.86 -15.76 -5.63
N GLY A 132 -2.29 -14.53 -5.92
CA GLY A 132 -3.60 -14.06 -5.51
C GLY A 132 -3.68 -13.75 -4.01
N TYR A 133 -4.89 -13.58 -3.51
CA TYR A 133 -5.12 -13.26 -2.11
C TYR A 133 -6.36 -14.00 -1.59
N ARG A 134 -6.40 -14.24 -0.28
CA ARG A 134 -7.46 -15.00 0.40
C ARG A 134 -8.02 -14.26 1.61
N GLY A 135 -7.77 -13.00 1.72
CA GLY A 135 -8.27 -12.17 2.80
C GLY A 135 -7.87 -10.72 2.62
N MET A 136 -8.49 -9.89 3.41
CA MET A 136 -8.19 -8.48 3.49
C MET A 136 -8.38 -7.97 4.93
N ARG A 137 -7.68 -6.90 5.24
CA ARG A 137 -7.84 -6.15 6.47
C ARG A 137 -8.48 -4.80 6.16
N VAL A 138 -9.51 -4.44 6.90
CA VAL A 138 -10.14 -3.12 6.84
C VAL A 138 -9.94 -2.44 8.19
N THR A 139 -9.21 -1.33 8.17
CA THR A 139 -8.88 -0.57 9.38
C THR A 139 -9.26 0.89 9.22
N SER A 140 -9.72 1.48 10.29
CA SER A 140 -10.01 2.91 10.38
C SER A 140 -10.12 3.35 11.84
N PHE A 141 -10.20 4.64 12.06
CA PHE A 141 -10.55 5.21 13.36
C PHE A 141 -11.78 6.12 13.23
N PRO A 142 -12.88 5.80 13.94
CA PRO A 142 -13.14 4.61 14.77
C PRO A 142 -13.13 3.30 13.97
N ALA A 143 -12.92 2.19 14.68
CA ALA A 143 -12.86 0.87 14.07
C ALA A 143 -14.15 0.53 13.32
N PRO A 144 -14.09 0.11 12.05
CA PRO A 144 -15.24 -0.36 11.31
C PRO A 144 -15.73 -1.70 11.79
N VAL A 145 -17.02 -1.93 11.69
CA VAL A 145 -17.69 -3.19 12.05
C VAL A 145 -18.15 -3.88 10.77
N PHE A 146 -17.68 -5.09 10.55
CA PHE A 146 -18.07 -5.89 9.40
C PHE A 146 -19.59 -6.16 9.38
N GLU A 147 -20.22 -6.10 8.20
CA GLU A 147 -21.59 -6.46 7.97
C GLU A 147 -21.71 -7.70 7.08
N HIS A 148 -21.19 -7.65 5.86
CA HIS A 148 -21.19 -8.80 4.95
C HIS A 148 -20.16 -8.68 3.84
N LEU A 149 -19.86 -9.82 3.20
CA LEU A 149 -19.02 -9.93 2.00
C LEU A 149 -19.86 -10.48 0.85
N LEU A 150 -19.82 -9.81 -0.27
CA LEU A 150 -20.42 -10.25 -1.53
C LEU A 150 -19.33 -10.52 -2.55
N VAL A 151 -19.56 -11.46 -3.44
CA VAL A 151 -18.58 -11.92 -4.43
C VAL A 151 -19.28 -12.21 -5.76
N GLY A 152 -18.58 -12.00 -6.88
CA GLY A 152 -19.05 -12.36 -8.21
C GLY A 152 -19.79 -11.26 -8.97
N ASP A 153 -20.21 -11.59 -10.19
CA ASP A 153 -21.04 -10.74 -11.04
C ASP A 153 -22.17 -11.60 -11.68
N PRO A 154 -23.42 -11.48 -11.19
CA PRO A 154 -23.89 -10.54 -10.14
C PRO A 154 -23.35 -10.89 -8.74
N LEU A 155 -23.20 -9.87 -7.89
CA LEU A 155 -22.76 -10.01 -6.51
C LEU A 155 -23.68 -10.94 -5.70
N GLN A 156 -23.12 -11.93 -5.03
CA GLN A 156 -23.81 -12.90 -4.19
C GLN A 156 -23.17 -12.94 -2.79
N PRO A 157 -23.96 -13.12 -1.72
CA PRO A 157 -23.40 -13.27 -0.38
C PRO A 157 -22.45 -14.47 -0.29
N LEU A 158 -21.29 -14.25 0.32
CA LEU A 158 -20.34 -15.33 0.64
C LEU A 158 -20.59 -15.79 2.07
N ALA A 159 -21.21 -16.97 2.21
CA ALA A 159 -21.64 -17.51 3.51
C ALA A 159 -20.46 -17.96 4.39
N ASP A 160 -19.36 -18.42 3.77
CA ASP A 160 -18.24 -19.07 4.46
C ASP A 160 -17.07 -18.10 4.76
N ALA A 161 -17.31 -16.80 4.71
CA ALA A 161 -16.30 -15.81 5.08
C ALA A 161 -15.99 -15.89 6.58
N GLN A 162 -14.71 -16.10 6.92
CA GLN A 162 -14.26 -16.03 8.30
C GLN A 162 -13.90 -14.60 8.64
N VAL A 163 -14.50 -14.04 9.68
CA VAL A 163 -14.25 -12.66 10.12
C VAL A 163 -13.62 -12.67 11.51
N LEU A 164 -12.52 -11.95 11.66
CA LEU A 164 -11.81 -11.75 12.92
C LEU A 164 -11.79 -10.25 13.24
N PRO A 165 -12.52 -9.80 14.28
CA PRO A 165 -12.42 -8.42 14.76
C PRO A 165 -11.01 -8.12 15.26
N THR A 166 -10.56 -6.89 15.03
CA THR A 166 -9.30 -6.33 15.54
C THR A 166 -9.57 -5.04 16.30
N ASP A 167 -8.58 -4.50 17.00
CA ASP A 167 -8.73 -3.27 17.79
C ASP A 167 -9.03 -2.04 16.90
N ASP A 168 -8.63 -2.08 15.65
CA ASP A 168 -8.73 -1.00 14.65
C ASP A 168 -9.66 -1.34 13.47
N GLY A 169 -10.33 -2.51 13.51
CA GLY A 169 -11.25 -2.92 12.45
C GLY A 169 -11.53 -4.41 12.41
N PHE A 170 -11.25 -5.05 11.26
CA PHE A 170 -11.46 -6.49 11.10
C PHE A 170 -10.61 -7.08 9.98
N ASP A 171 -10.29 -8.35 10.11
CA ASP A 171 -9.79 -9.23 9.06
C ASP A 171 -10.94 -10.08 8.51
N VAL A 172 -11.03 -10.19 7.20
CA VAL A 172 -11.97 -11.12 6.56
C VAL A 172 -11.20 -12.07 5.63
N PHE A 173 -11.46 -13.37 5.77
CA PHE A 173 -10.84 -14.43 4.99
C PHE A 173 -11.89 -15.14 4.15
N PHE A 174 -11.49 -15.57 2.96
CA PHE A 174 -12.36 -16.20 1.98
C PHE A 174 -11.56 -17.13 1.06
N ASP A 175 -12.23 -17.82 0.18
CA ASP A 175 -11.56 -18.64 -0.83
C ASP A 175 -10.63 -17.79 -1.70
N PRO A 176 -9.44 -18.31 -2.06
CA PRO A 176 -8.44 -17.51 -2.78
C PRO A 176 -8.97 -16.92 -4.08
N VAL A 177 -8.81 -15.62 -4.26
CA VAL A 177 -8.98 -14.93 -5.54
C VAL A 177 -7.67 -15.00 -6.30
N THR A 178 -7.70 -15.63 -7.46
CA THR A 178 -6.52 -15.87 -8.32
C THR A 178 -6.86 -15.51 -9.76
N ALA A 179 -5.88 -15.57 -10.66
CA ALA A 179 -6.12 -15.37 -12.09
C ALA A 179 -7.19 -16.30 -12.67
N ALA A 180 -7.35 -17.51 -12.11
CA ALA A 180 -8.31 -18.51 -12.61
C ALA A 180 -9.75 -18.25 -12.14
N ASN A 181 -9.93 -17.59 -11.01
CA ASN A 181 -11.24 -17.32 -10.41
C ASN A 181 -11.38 -15.84 -9.99
N ASN A 182 -10.80 -14.95 -10.79
CA ASN A 182 -10.88 -13.50 -10.54
C ASN A 182 -12.32 -13.01 -10.66
N GLN A 183 -12.83 -12.47 -9.56
CA GLN A 183 -14.18 -11.93 -9.50
C GLN A 183 -14.22 -10.71 -8.57
N PRO A 184 -15.13 -9.76 -8.84
CA PRO A 184 -15.28 -8.59 -7.97
C PRO A 184 -15.72 -8.98 -6.57
N LEU A 185 -15.23 -8.23 -5.60
CA LEU A 185 -15.60 -8.34 -4.20
C LEU A 185 -16.26 -7.05 -3.74
N ARG A 186 -17.26 -7.16 -2.85
CA ARG A 186 -17.84 -6.04 -2.12
C ARG A 186 -17.85 -6.35 -0.64
N VAL A 187 -17.13 -5.55 0.14
CA VAL A 187 -17.17 -5.61 1.60
C VAL A 187 -18.10 -4.53 2.10
N SER A 188 -19.07 -4.91 2.91
CA SER A 188 -19.95 -3.98 3.62
C SER A 188 -19.57 -3.91 5.08
N PHE A 189 -19.49 -2.70 5.58
CA PHE A 189 -19.15 -2.43 6.97
C PHE A 189 -19.80 -1.15 7.46
N LYS A 190 -19.98 -1.07 8.75
CA LYS A 190 -20.51 0.10 9.44
C LYS A 190 -19.39 0.82 10.17
N MET A 191 -19.34 2.13 10.05
CA MET A 191 -18.44 2.97 10.83
C MET A 191 -19.07 4.33 11.12
N ARG A 192 -18.50 5.02 12.11
CA ARG A 192 -18.89 6.37 12.49
C ARG A 192 -17.80 7.32 12.04
N LEU A 193 -18.12 8.25 11.16
CA LEU A 193 -17.21 9.34 10.83
C LEU A 193 -17.25 10.39 11.94
N LEU A 194 -16.10 10.78 12.44
CA LEU A 194 -15.99 11.87 13.39
C LEU A 194 -15.88 13.18 12.59
N GLU A 195 -16.54 14.23 13.08
CA GLU A 195 -16.34 15.57 12.51
C GLU A 195 -14.88 15.99 12.74
N HIS A 196 -14.24 16.41 11.66
CA HIS A 196 -12.94 17.06 11.77
C HIS A 196 -13.19 18.50 12.21
N ASN A 197 -12.95 18.82 13.48
CA ASN A 197 -12.85 20.21 13.92
C ASN A 197 -11.56 20.79 13.36
N THR A 198 -11.73 21.68 12.40
CA THR A 198 -10.65 22.54 11.87
C THR A 198 -10.32 23.68 12.83
#